data_397fca3ff3cdb5b8374e3724ac84206c
#
_entry.id   397fca3ff3cdb5b8374e3724ac84206c
#
_cell.length_a   1.000
_cell.length_b   1.000
_cell.length_c   1.000
_cell.angle_alpha   90.00
_cell.angle_beta   90.00
_cell.angle_gamma   90.00
#
_symmetry.space_group_name_H-M   'P 1'
#
loop_
_entity.id
_entity.type
_entity.pdbx_description
1 polymer ?
#
loop_
_entity_poly.entity_id
_entity_poly.type
_entity_poly.pdbx_seq_one_letter_code
_entity_poly.pdbx_strand_id
1 'polypeptide(L)'
;MSAIREETNEPIQVLITMHDNMDLLDFAGPLEVLTHAQHDFNNPDTKAFDVTFVGPAEEVLTAQGVTMTAHISYKEAHKRLKEFDLLVVPGGKAMDILKNNAEPTSLVKAYSEVQAADPARERTLLAVDTAALFLAQQGILGGMGATVHPDYYIKLEKECQDAAARDMNERTDVMEERYVVNNARFDLGEDIEENPYVFKKGRKGSTARKGSLSRRESNARHENLVRRKSMKLGGMRVITSGGTVSGIDASLYLVSALVSLDVAKEVARLMQYDWVKGVVVDTIDV
;
A
#
# COMPACT_ATOMS: atom_id res chain seq x y z
N MET A 1 18.41 5.60 4.46
CA MET A 1 18.09 5.45 5.90
C MET A 1 16.71 6.02 6.10
N SER A 2 15.73 5.16 6.42
CA SER A 2 14.38 5.59 6.80
C SER A 2 14.48 6.43 8.08
N ALA A 3 14.34 7.72 7.97
CA ALA A 3 14.79 8.68 8.99
C ALA A 3 13.68 9.07 9.96
N ILE A 4 12.66 8.25 10.26
CA ILE A 4 11.55 8.76 11.08
C ILE A 4 10.94 7.75 12.07
N ARG A 5 11.35 6.51 12.12
CA ARG A 5 11.07 5.72 13.31
C ARG A 5 12.29 5.77 14.21
N GLU A 6 12.14 6.25 15.45
CA GLU A 6 13.00 5.79 16.51
C GLU A 6 12.98 4.26 16.42
N GLU A 7 14.12 3.60 16.62
CA GLU A 7 14.24 2.16 16.69
C GLU A 7 13.38 1.59 17.85
N THR A 8 12.06 1.70 17.72
CA THR A 8 11.14 0.96 18.55
C THR A 8 11.00 -0.39 17.85
N ASN A 9 11.47 -1.45 18.49
CA ASN A 9 11.25 -2.85 18.07
C ASN A 9 9.75 -3.24 18.15
N GLU A 10 8.85 -2.26 18.13
CA GLU A 10 7.41 -2.50 18.16
C GLU A 10 6.94 -2.92 16.77
N PRO A 11 6.18 -4.01 16.66
CA PRO A 11 5.65 -4.48 15.39
C PRO A 11 4.75 -3.43 14.72
N ILE A 12 4.85 -3.33 13.40
CA ILE A 12 3.97 -2.53 12.57
C ILE A 12 2.58 -3.18 12.57
N GLN A 13 1.56 -2.42 12.92
CA GLN A 13 0.19 -2.93 13.01
C GLN A 13 -0.44 -3.01 11.64
N VAL A 14 -0.81 -4.23 11.22
CA VAL A 14 -1.36 -4.53 9.90
C VAL A 14 -2.81 -4.98 10.01
N LEU A 15 -3.67 -4.41 9.18
CA LEU A 15 -5.03 -4.87 8.97
C LEU A 15 -5.14 -5.45 7.56
N ILE A 16 -5.52 -6.74 7.43
CA ILE A 16 -5.82 -7.36 6.14
C ILE A 16 -7.32 -7.57 6.04
N THR A 17 -7.93 -7.04 4.98
CA THR A 17 -9.37 -7.21 4.76
C THR A 17 -9.69 -8.55 4.13
N MET A 18 -10.85 -9.09 4.45
CA MET A 18 -11.42 -10.27 3.83
C MET A 18 -12.83 -9.97 3.32
N HIS A 19 -13.18 -10.56 2.20
CA HIS A 19 -14.53 -10.54 1.66
C HIS A 19 -14.85 -11.87 0.96
N ASP A 20 -16.12 -12.21 0.86
CA ASP A 20 -16.52 -13.42 0.17
C ASP A 20 -16.03 -13.44 -1.29
N ASN A 21 -15.53 -14.60 -1.71
CA ASN A 21 -14.92 -14.83 -3.02
C ASN A 21 -13.67 -13.94 -3.31
N MET A 22 -12.94 -13.50 -2.29
CA MET A 22 -11.60 -12.98 -2.49
C MET A 22 -10.67 -14.07 -3.00
N ASP A 23 -9.62 -13.70 -3.74
CA ASP A 23 -8.59 -14.64 -4.13
C ASP A 23 -7.67 -14.97 -2.96
N LEU A 24 -7.53 -16.28 -2.69
CA LEU A 24 -6.75 -16.75 -1.55
C LEU A 24 -5.31 -16.27 -1.56
N LEU A 25 -4.65 -16.25 -2.74
CA LEU A 25 -3.25 -15.86 -2.83
C LEU A 25 -3.07 -14.35 -2.70
N ASP A 26 -4.06 -13.53 -3.07
CA ASP A 26 -4.03 -12.07 -2.85
C ASP A 26 -3.98 -11.73 -1.36
N PHE A 27 -4.52 -12.60 -0.54
CA PHE A 27 -4.46 -12.52 0.91
C PHE A 27 -3.20 -13.21 1.46
N ALA A 28 -2.98 -14.48 1.09
CA ALA A 28 -1.94 -15.32 1.67
C ALA A 28 -0.52 -14.88 1.25
N GLY A 29 -0.35 -14.36 0.03
CA GLY A 29 0.95 -13.89 -0.46
C GLY A 29 1.52 -12.73 0.38
N PRO A 30 0.79 -11.62 0.54
CA PRO A 30 1.19 -10.55 1.47
C PRO A 30 1.36 -11.03 2.91
N LEU A 31 0.46 -11.86 3.41
CA LEU A 31 0.52 -12.39 4.77
C LEU A 31 1.82 -13.15 5.01
N GLU A 32 2.18 -14.06 4.11
CA GLU A 32 3.41 -14.86 4.20
C GLU A 32 4.66 -13.98 4.24
N VAL A 33 4.74 -12.99 3.35
CA VAL A 33 5.87 -12.04 3.31
C VAL A 33 5.98 -11.27 4.63
N LEU A 34 4.87 -10.71 5.11
CA LEU A 34 4.87 -9.87 6.31
C LEU A 34 5.17 -10.68 7.57
N THR A 35 4.66 -11.90 7.67
CA THR A 35 4.88 -12.76 8.85
C THR A 35 6.29 -13.36 8.91
N HIS A 36 6.98 -13.48 7.77
CA HIS A 36 8.39 -13.87 7.75
C HIS A 36 9.36 -12.74 8.09
N ALA A 37 8.92 -11.49 8.03
CA ALA A 37 9.79 -10.35 8.30
C ALA A 37 10.06 -10.19 9.81
N GLN A 38 11.34 -10.17 10.19
CA GLN A 38 11.82 -10.02 11.56
C GLN A 38 12.87 -8.91 11.62
N HIS A 39 12.97 -8.22 12.73
CA HIS A 39 14.05 -7.24 12.97
C HIS A 39 15.40 -7.93 13.16
N ASP A 40 15.40 -9.13 13.78
CA ASP A 40 16.57 -9.99 13.94
C ASP A 40 16.18 -11.45 13.67
N PHE A 41 16.69 -12.03 12.57
CA PHE A 41 16.42 -13.42 12.20
C PHE A 41 17.01 -14.47 13.14
N ASN A 42 17.91 -14.07 14.05
CA ASN A 42 18.39 -14.95 15.10
C ASN A 42 17.47 -14.97 16.34
N ASN A 43 16.51 -14.07 16.41
CA ASN A 43 15.55 -13.98 17.50
C ASN A 43 14.11 -14.00 16.94
N PRO A 44 13.39 -15.15 17.02
CA PRO A 44 12.04 -15.30 16.46
C PRO A 44 10.99 -14.41 17.14
N ASP A 45 11.30 -13.82 18.29
CA ASP A 45 10.39 -12.93 19.01
C ASP A 45 10.42 -11.50 18.48
N THR A 46 11.28 -11.18 17.51
CA THR A 46 11.42 -9.84 16.90
C THR A 46 10.59 -9.66 15.65
N LYS A 47 9.32 -9.99 15.71
CA LYS A 47 8.38 -9.79 14.57
C LYS A 47 8.33 -8.34 14.13
N ALA A 48 8.48 -8.10 12.84
CA ALA A 48 8.38 -6.75 12.28
C ALA A 48 6.93 -6.30 12.07
N PHE A 49 5.98 -7.23 11.93
CA PHE A 49 4.57 -6.96 11.67
C PHE A 49 3.67 -7.78 12.59
N ASP A 50 2.60 -7.15 13.07
CA ASP A 50 1.50 -7.79 13.80
C ASP A 50 0.22 -7.68 12.98
N VAL A 51 -0.38 -8.83 12.63
CA VAL A 51 -1.42 -8.90 11.59
C VAL A 51 -2.78 -9.25 12.20
N THR A 52 -3.76 -8.40 11.92
CA THR A 52 -5.18 -8.60 12.25
C THR A 52 -5.99 -8.80 10.97
N PHE A 53 -6.93 -9.76 10.97
CA PHE A 53 -7.84 -10.03 9.86
C PHE A 53 -9.22 -9.45 10.15
N VAL A 54 -9.80 -8.73 9.19
CA VAL A 54 -11.15 -8.21 9.30
C VAL A 54 -12.05 -8.82 8.22
N GLY A 55 -13.23 -9.27 8.62
CA GLY A 55 -14.20 -9.88 7.71
C GLY A 55 -15.65 -9.43 7.93
N PRO A 56 -16.53 -9.70 6.95
CA PRO A 56 -17.97 -9.42 7.04
C PRO A 56 -18.67 -10.34 8.06
N ALA A 57 -18.11 -11.53 8.30
CA ALA A 57 -18.56 -12.54 9.24
C ALA A 57 -17.34 -13.20 9.91
N GLU A 58 -17.59 -14.06 10.88
CA GLU A 58 -16.54 -14.84 11.55
C GLU A 58 -15.82 -15.76 10.56
N GLU A 59 -16.56 -16.36 9.63
CA GLU A 59 -16.02 -17.19 8.55
C GLU A 59 -16.24 -16.53 7.20
N VAL A 60 -15.19 -16.53 6.37
CA VAL A 60 -15.18 -15.95 5.02
C VAL A 60 -14.74 -17.02 4.02
N LEU A 61 -15.53 -17.23 2.97
CA LEU A 61 -15.24 -18.22 1.93
C LEU A 61 -14.48 -17.55 0.77
N THR A 62 -13.31 -18.07 0.46
CA THR A 62 -12.50 -17.64 -0.68
C THR A 62 -13.03 -18.17 -2.01
N ALA A 63 -12.61 -17.58 -3.14
CA ALA A 63 -12.94 -18.05 -4.48
C ALA A 63 -12.46 -19.50 -4.75
N GLN A 64 -11.41 -19.94 -4.06
CA GLN A 64 -10.84 -21.30 -4.15
C GLN A 64 -11.51 -22.29 -3.21
N GLY A 65 -12.54 -21.90 -2.45
CA GLY A 65 -13.31 -22.79 -1.57
C GLY A 65 -12.67 -23.02 -0.19
N VAL A 66 -11.67 -22.22 0.18
CA VAL A 66 -11.08 -22.27 1.53
C VAL A 66 -11.86 -21.33 2.45
N THR A 67 -12.26 -21.81 3.62
CA THR A 67 -12.86 -20.97 4.68
C THR A 67 -11.78 -20.43 5.59
N MET A 68 -11.84 -19.15 5.86
CA MET A 68 -10.90 -18.43 6.73
C MET A 68 -11.66 -17.75 7.86
N THR A 69 -11.03 -17.63 9.03
CA THR A 69 -11.62 -17.03 10.22
C THR A 69 -11.14 -15.58 10.37
N ALA A 70 -12.07 -14.64 10.50
CA ALA A 70 -11.78 -13.24 10.81
C ALA A 70 -11.46 -13.07 12.30
N HIS A 71 -10.50 -12.18 12.62
CA HIS A 71 -10.18 -11.83 14.01
C HIS A 71 -11.18 -10.80 14.56
N ILE A 72 -11.60 -9.85 13.72
CA ILE A 72 -12.53 -8.78 14.08
C ILE A 72 -13.54 -8.52 12.96
N SER A 73 -14.68 -7.93 13.32
CA SER A 73 -15.67 -7.46 12.36
C SER A 73 -15.29 -6.11 11.75
N TYR A 74 -15.84 -5.77 10.57
CA TYR A 74 -15.68 -4.43 9.99
C TYR A 74 -16.14 -3.30 10.92
N LYS A 75 -17.21 -3.51 11.67
CA LYS A 75 -17.70 -2.54 12.67
C LYS A 75 -16.65 -2.23 13.75
N GLU A 76 -15.92 -3.23 14.16
CA GLU A 76 -14.82 -3.07 15.12
C GLU A 76 -13.60 -2.44 14.46
N ALA A 77 -13.23 -2.87 13.26
CA ALA A 77 -12.13 -2.30 12.50
C ALA A 77 -12.28 -0.79 12.29
N HIS A 78 -13.48 -0.32 11.92
CA HIS A 78 -13.75 1.12 11.78
C HIS A 78 -13.47 1.92 13.05
N LYS A 79 -13.71 1.35 14.23
CA LYS A 79 -13.40 2.02 15.51
C LYS A 79 -11.91 2.09 15.82
N ARG A 80 -11.16 1.10 15.31
CA ARG A 80 -9.76 0.89 15.62
C ARG A 80 -8.81 1.30 14.48
N LEU A 81 -9.31 1.90 13.39
CA LEU A 81 -8.52 2.26 12.21
C LEU A 81 -7.25 3.06 12.51
N LYS A 82 -7.28 3.89 13.56
CA LYS A 82 -6.14 4.70 13.98
C LYS A 82 -4.97 3.86 14.52
N GLU A 83 -5.22 2.63 14.94
CA GLU A 83 -4.22 1.72 15.48
C GLU A 83 -3.33 1.13 14.38
N PHE A 84 -3.84 1.00 13.16
CA PHE A 84 -3.16 0.33 12.06
C PHE A 84 -2.29 1.26 11.22
N ASP A 85 -1.08 0.79 10.91
CA ASP A 85 -0.09 1.46 10.06
C ASP A 85 -0.17 1.01 8.61
N LEU A 86 -0.64 -0.20 8.37
CA LEU A 86 -0.75 -0.82 7.05
C LEU A 86 -2.14 -1.44 6.87
N LEU A 87 -2.82 -1.07 5.79
CA LEU A 87 -4.05 -1.71 5.32
C LEU A 87 -3.74 -2.48 4.04
N VAL A 88 -4.01 -3.79 4.04
CA VAL A 88 -3.90 -4.67 2.86
C VAL A 88 -5.29 -5.07 2.41
N VAL A 89 -5.56 -4.89 1.12
CA VAL A 89 -6.86 -5.18 0.51
C VAL A 89 -6.66 -6.20 -0.61
N PRO A 90 -7.03 -7.47 -0.40
CA PRO A 90 -7.03 -8.50 -1.43
C PRO A 90 -8.08 -8.24 -2.51
N GLY A 91 -7.82 -8.71 -3.72
CA GLY A 91 -8.76 -8.70 -4.82
C GLY A 91 -9.67 -9.94 -4.88
N GLY A 92 -10.04 -10.34 -6.08
CA GLY A 92 -10.95 -11.43 -6.35
C GLY A 92 -12.23 -10.97 -7.07
N LYS A 93 -13.40 -11.53 -6.73
CA LYS A 93 -14.67 -11.15 -7.37
C LYS A 93 -15.16 -9.77 -6.91
N ALA A 94 -14.48 -8.71 -7.36
CA ALA A 94 -14.71 -7.34 -6.93
C ALA A 94 -16.05 -6.73 -7.40
N MET A 95 -16.66 -7.24 -8.48
CA MET A 95 -17.78 -6.57 -9.15
C MET A 95 -19.03 -6.42 -8.27
N ASP A 96 -19.37 -7.41 -7.45
CA ASP A 96 -20.52 -7.33 -6.57
C ASP A 96 -20.28 -6.34 -5.41
N ILE A 97 -19.06 -6.25 -4.94
CA ILE A 97 -18.64 -5.28 -3.92
C ILE A 97 -18.76 -3.87 -4.46
N LEU A 98 -18.22 -3.61 -5.65
CA LEU A 98 -18.30 -2.30 -6.33
C LEU A 98 -19.76 -1.87 -6.56
N LYS A 99 -20.60 -2.77 -7.09
CA LYS A 99 -22.01 -2.50 -7.39
C LYS A 99 -22.81 -2.13 -6.13
N ASN A 100 -22.53 -2.78 -5.02
CA ASN A 100 -23.26 -2.59 -3.77
C ASN A 100 -22.58 -1.58 -2.85
N ASN A 101 -21.44 -1.03 -3.23
CA ASN A 101 -20.57 -0.20 -2.38
C ASN A 101 -20.35 -0.84 -1.00
N ALA A 102 -20.12 -2.16 -0.98
CA ALA A 102 -20.00 -2.95 0.23
C ALA A 102 -18.56 -2.87 0.79
N GLU A 103 -18.36 -3.38 2.02
CA GLU A 103 -17.01 -3.55 2.54
C GLU A 103 -16.18 -4.46 1.62
N PRO A 104 -14.89 -4.13 1.41
CA PRO A 104 -14.05 -3.20 2.19
C PRO A 104 -14.03 -1.74 1.69
N THR A 105 -14.86 -1.31 0.76
CA THR A 105 -14.75 0.00 0.11
C THR A 105 -14.90 1.16 1.09
N SER A 106 -15.84 1.07 2.03
CA SER A 106 -16.04 2.11 3.06
C SER A 106 -14.88 2.15 4.06
N LEU A 107 -14.31 1.00 4.42
CA LEU A 107 -13.13 0.93 5.30
C LEU A 107 -11.90 1.58 4.65
N VAL A 108 -11.68 1.30 3.36
CA VAL A 108 -10.59 1.89 2.56
C VAL A 108 -10.69 3.41 2.53
N LYS A 109 -11.91 3.95 2.30
CA LYS A 109 -12.15 5.39 2.34
C LYS A 109 -11.88 5.96 3.73
N ALA A 110 -12.44 5.36 4.77
CA ALA A 110 -12.24 5.81 6.15
C ALA A 110 -10.76 5.80 6.55
N TYR A 111 -9.98 4.80 6.09
CA TYR A 111 -8.54 4.73 6.34
C TYR A 111 -7.78 5.90 5.70
N SER A 112 -8.14 6.29 4.48
CA SER A 112 -7.54 7.44 3.81
C SER A 112 -7.87 8.77 4.52
N GLU A 113 -9.09 8.88 5.06
CA GLU A 113 -9.51 10.04 5.85
C GLU A 113 -8.77 10.13 7.19
N VAL A 114 -8.50 8.98 7.84
CA VAL A 114 -7.67 8.92 9.06
C VAL A 114 -6.26 9.41 8.79
N GLN A 115 -5.64 9.04 7.67
CA GLN A 115 -4.32 9.55 7.29
C GLN A 115 -4.35 11.05 6.98
N ALA A 116 -5.34 11.52 6.23
CA ALA A 116 -5.47 12.94 5.91
C ALA A 116 -5.64 13.82 7.16
N ALA A 117 -6.34 13.29 8.18
CA ALA A 117 -6.54 13.98 9.45
C ALA A 117 -5.29 13.96 10.36
N ASP A 118 -4.46 12.93 10.26
CA ASP A 118 -3.23 12.75 11.05
C ASP A 118 -2.04 12.36 10.15
N PRO A 119 -1.46 13.31 9.38
CA PRO A 119 -0.33 13.06 8.51
C PRO A 119 0.99 12.86 9.24
N ALA A 120 1.02 13.04 10.57
CA ALA A 120 2.22 12.82 11.39
C ALA A 120 2.56 11.33 11.50
N ARG A 121 1.54 10.46 11.52
CA ARG A 121 1.70 9.00 11.50
C ARG A 121 1.70 8.52 10.06
N GLU A 122 2.76 7.81 9.68
CA GLU A 122 2.86 7.19 8.37
C GLU A 122 1.93 5.99 8.25
N ARG A 123 1.06 6.02 7.25
CA ARG A 123 0.19 4.89 6.93
C ARG A 123 0.36 4.47 5.48
N THR A 124 0.16 3.19 5.25
CA THR A 124 0.27 2.59 3.92
C THR A 124 -1.00 1.85 3.56
N LEU A 125 -1.40 1.96 2.31
CA LEU A 125 -2.51 1.22 1.72
C LEU A 125 -1.97 0.37 0.56
N LEU A 126 -2.09 -0.96 0.66
CA LEU A 126 -1.75 -1.90 -0.40
C LEU A 126 -3.03 -2.54 -0.95
N ALA A 127 -3.29 -2.32 -2.23
CA ALA A 127 -4.36 -2.99 -2.98
C ALA A 127 -3.75 -4.03 -3.93
N VAL A 128 -4.19 -5.28 -3.80
CA VAL A 128 -3.70 -6.40 -4.60
C VAL A 128 -4.74 -6.75 -5.67
N ASP A 129 -4.27 -6.97 -6.90
CA ASP A 129 -5.11 -7.41 -8.03
C ASP A 129 -6.30 -6.46 -8.27
N THR A 130 -7.51 -6.96 -8.32
CA THR A 130 -8.75 -6.20 -8.57
C THR A 130 -9.11 -5.22 -7.45
N ALA A 131 -8.47 -5.29 -6.27
CA ALA A 131 -8.71 -4.34 -5.18
C ALA A 131 -8.40 -2.88 -5.55
N ALA A 132 -7.55 -2.63 -6.55
CA ALA A 132 -7.32 -1.28 -7.08
C ALA A 132 -8.61 -0.59 -7.55
N LEU A 133 -9.62 -1.38 -7.98
CA LEU A 133 -10.94 -0.86 -8.36
C LEU A 133 -11.70 -0.27 -7.16
N PHE A 134 -11.52 -0.82 -5.96
CA PHE A 134 -12.13 -0.25 -4.75
C PHE A 134 -11.56 1.14 -4.44
N LEU A 135 -10.23 1.29 -4.60
CA LEU A 135 -9.56 2.58 -4.42
C LEU A 135 -10.01 3.60 -5.47
N ALA A 136 -10.14 3.15 -6.72
CA ALA A 136 -10.62 4.00 -7.82
C ALA A 136 -12.03 4.51 -7.55
N GLN A 137 -12.96 3.64 -7.19
CA GLN A 137 -14.36 4.00 -6.88
C GLN A 137 -14.45 5.04 -5.76
N GLN A 138 -13.57 4.95 -4.77
CA GLN A 138 -13.52 5.91 -3.65
C GLN A 138 -12.72 7.20 -3.97
N GLY A 139 -12.22 7.36 -5.20
CA GLY A 139 -11.49 8.56 -5.65
C GLY A 139 -10.07 8.69 -5.07
N ILE A 140 -9.56 7.64 -4.42
CA ILE A 140 -8.24 7.66 -3.76
C ILE A 140 -7.12 7.80 -4.79
N LEU A 141 -7.26 7.17 -5.95
CA LEU A 141 -6.22 7.11 -6.99
C LEU A 141 -6.10 8.38 -7.84
N GLY A 142 -6.99 9.34 -7.70
CA GLY A 142 -6.96 10.55 -8.50
C GLY A 142 -5.59 11.24 -8.40
N GLY A 143 -4.96 11.59 -9.53
CA GLY A 143 -3.66 12.21 -9.60
C GLY A 143 -2.47 11.30 -9.27
N MET A 144 -2.68 10.00 -9.11
CA MET A 144 -1.65 9.01 -8.82
C MET A 144 -1.42 8.08 -10.02
N GLY A 145 -0.31 7.32 -9.99
CA GLY A 145 -0.12 6.15 -10.84
C GLY A 145 -0.81 4.93 -10.22
N ALA A 146 -1.35 4.04 -11.03
CA ALA A 146 -1.98 2.81 -10.54
C ALA A 146 -1.85 1.66 -11.54
N THR A 147 -1.89 0.44 -11.03
CA THR A 147 -2.00 -0.78 -11.82
C THR A 147 -3.06 -1.70 -11.24
N VAL A 148 -3.46 -2.70 -12.00
CA VAL A 148 -4.46 -3.70 -11.66
C VAL A 148 -4.17 -4.97 -12.46
N HIS A 149 -4.90 -6.06 -12.21
CA HIS A 149 -4.84 -7.23 -13.07
C HIS A 149 -5.06 -6.85 -14.55
N PRO A 150 -4.27 -7.39 -15.49
CA PRO A 150 -4.31 -6.99 -16.92
C PRO A 150 -5.70 -6.98 -17.55
N ASP A 151 -6.56 -7.90 -17.20
CA ASP A 151 -7.93 -7.97 -17.74
C ASP A 151 -8.83 -6.81 -17.28
N TYR A 152 -8.38 -6.03 -16.30
CA TYR A 152 -9.16 -4.95 -15.69
C TYR A 152 -8.61 -3.54 -15.96
N TYR A 153 -7.58 -3.35 -16.80
CA TYR A 153 -7.02 -2.02 -17.09
C TYR A 153 -8.10 -1.05 -17.58
N ILE A 154 -8.90 -1.44 -18.58
CA ILE A 154 -9.98 -0.61 -19.12
C ILE A 154 -11.03 -0.29 -18.02
N LYS A 155 -11.31 -1.25 -17.16
CA LYS A 155 -12.26 -1.05 -16.06
C LYS A 155 -11.69 -0.05 -15.05
N LEU A 156 -10.42 -0.18 -14.68
CA LEU A 156 -9.74 0.75 -13.77
C LEU A 156 -9.72 2.17 -14.34
N GLU A 157 -9.36 2.34 -15.62
CA GLU A 157 -9.38 3.65 -16.29
C GLU A 157 -10.77 4.29 -16.21
N LYS A 158 -11.83 3.51 -16.46
CA LYS A 158 -13.20 3.99 -16.40
C LYS A 158 -13.59 4.42 -14.98
N GLU A 159 -13.36 3.57 -13.96
CA GLU A 159 -13.66 3.91 -12.57
C GLU A 159 -12.88 5.16 -12.10
N CYS A 160 -11.61 5.28 -12.48
CA CYS A 160 -10.79 6.46 -12.17
C CYS A 160 -11.31 7.72 -12.90
N GLN A 161 -11.76 7.59 -14.16
CA GLN A 161 -12.32 8.71 -14.90
C GLN A 161 -13.64 9.18 -14.32
N ASP A 162 -14.52 8.24 -13.95
CA ASP A 162 -15.82 8.54 -13.33
C ASP A 162 -15.61 9.22 -11.96
N ALA A 163 -14.65 8.74 -11.16
CA ALA A 163 -14.28 9.35 -9.88
C ALA A 163 -13.67 10.74 -10.06
N ALA A 164 -12.77 10.93 -11.04
CA ALA A 164 -12.16 12.23 -11.32
C ALA A 164 -13.21 13.26 -11.77
N ALA A 165 -14.19 12.85 -12.56
CA ALA A 165 -15.29 13.72 -12.99
C ALA A 165 -16.22 14.09 -11.81
N ARG A 166 -16.54 13.13 -10.93
CA ARG A 166 -17.37 13.34 -9.75
C ARG A 166 -16.72 14.27 -8.74
N ASP A 167 -15.45 14.06 -8.45
CA ASP A 167 -14.72 14.70 -7.34
C ASP A 167 -13.88 15.90 -7.83
N MET A 168 -13.94 16.24 -9.14
CA MET A 168 -13.12 17.29 -9.79
C MET A 168 -11.62 17.13 -9.51
N ASN A 169 -11.15 15.89 -9.46
CA ASN A 169 -9.78 15.52 -9.20
C ASN A 169 -8.99 15.33 -10.50
N GLU A 170 -7.66 15.30 -10.37
CA GLU A 170 -6.77 14.91 -11.46
C GLU A 170 -6.98 13.46 -11.88
N ARG A 171 -6.67 13.16 -13.16
CA ARG A 171 -6.76 11.80 -13.69
C ARG A 171 -5.68 10.91 -13.11
N THR A 172 -6.02 9.64 -12.93
CA THR A 172 -5.09 8.57 -12.59
C THR A 172 -4.30 8.16 -13.83
N ASP A 173 -3.00 7.90 -13.70
CA ASP A 173 -2.17 7.30 -14.75
C ASP A 173 -2.18 5.78 -14.56
N VAL A 174 -2.94 5.06 -15.37
CA VAL A 174 -3.02 3.60 -15.32
C VAL A 174 -1.83 3.00 -16.07
N MET A 175 -1.06 2.15 -15.42
CA MET A 175 0.21 1.62 -15.89
C MET A 175 0.19 0.09 -15.95
N GLU A 176 0.76 -0.45 -17.02
CA GLU A 176 1.00 -1.90 -17.17
C GLU A 176 2.29 -2.31 -16.44
N GLU A 177 2.28 -2.19 -15.11
CA GLU A 177 3.45 -2.46 -14.28
C GLU A 177 3.17 -3.56 -13.24
N ARG A 178 4.23 -4.18 -12.73
CA ARG A 178 4.14 -5.24 -11.72
C ARG A 178 3.44 -4.74 -10.45
N TYR A 179 3.88 -3.62 -9.95
CA TYR A 179 3.22 -2.82 -8.91
C TYR A 179 3.63 -1.35 -9.06
N VAL A 180 2.80 -0.46 -8.55
CA VAL A 180 3.01 0.99 -8.59
C VAL A 180 2.91 1.54 -7.17
N VAL A 181 3.93 2.32 -6.78
CA VAL A 181 4.03 2.95 -5.47
C VAL A 181 3.94 4.45 -5.62
N ASN A 182 3.04 5.08 -4.87
CA ASN A 182 2.90 6.53 -4.78
C ASN A 182 3.29 7.02 -3.39
N ASN A 183 3.70 8.29 -3.31
CA ASN A 183 4.10 8.96 -2.05
C ASN A 183 5.28 8.27 -1.33
N ALA A 184 6.16 7.62 -2.09
CA ALA A 184 7.31 6.87 -1.57
C ALA A 184 8.58 7.73 -1.39
N ARG A 185 8.47 9.05 -1.50
CA ARG A 185 9.63 9.96 -1.48
C ARG A 185 10.52 9.82 -0.25
N PHE A 186 9.94 9.44 0.88
CA PHE A 186 10.68 9.27 2.14
C PHE A 186 11.36 7.91 2.26
N ASP A 187 11.00 6.94 1.39
CA ASP A 187 11.50 5.57 1.45
C ASP A 187 12.80 5.38 0.67
N LEU A 188 12.98 6.19 -0.37
CA LEU A 188 14.00 5.94 -1.38
C LEU A 188 15.35 6.59 -1.06
N GLY A 189 15.42 7.40 0.00
CA GLY A 189 16.63 8.14 0.34
C GLY A 189 17.02 9.17 -0.74
N GLU A 190 18.25 9.68 -0.66
CA GLU A 190 18.80 10.66 -1.62
C GLU A 190 19.20 9.99 -2.95
N ASP A 191 19.48 8.68 -2.93
CA ASP A 191 20.01 7.93 -4.07
C ASP A 191 19.06 6.78 -4.45
N ILE A 192 18.07 7.11 -5.26
CA ILE A 192 17.05 6.18 -5.76
C ILE A 192 17.68 5.09 -6.66
N GLU A 193 18.80 5.42 -7.32
CA GLU A 193 19.51 4.48 -8.20
C GLU A 193 20.14 3.32 -7.43
N GLU A 194 20.35 3.47 -6.12
CA GLU A 194 20.88 2.41 -5.26
C GLU A 194 19.84 1.34 -4.92
N ASN A 195 18.55 1.60 -5.08
CA ASN A 195 17.53 0.58 -4.84
C ASN A 195 17.33 -0.29 -6.09
N PRO A 196 17.81 -1.56 -6.09
CA PRO A 196 17.77 -2.41 -7.27
C PRO A 196 16.38 -2.92 -7.63
N TYR A 197 15.36 -2.69 -6.78
CA TYR A 197 14.03 -3.28 -6.90
C TYR A 197 12.92 -2.29 -7.31
N VAL A 198 13.26 -1.04 -7.60
CA VAL A 198 12.31 -0.05 -8.09
C VAL A 198 12.86 0.71 -9.28
N PHE A 199 11.98 1.14 -10.17
CA PHE A 199 12.27 2.10 -11.21
C PHE A 199 11.58 3.42 -10.89
N LYS A 200 12.30 4.53 -11.01
CA LYS A 200 11.67 5.85 -10.94
C LYS A 200 11.03 6.14 -12.29
N LYS A 201 9.72 6.35 -12.30
CA LYS A 201 8.99 6.82 -13.48
C LYS A 201 8.51 8.23 -13.22
N GLY A 202 9.15 9.21 -13.87
CA GLY A 202 8.69 10.60 -13.83
C GLY A 202 7.36 10.74 -14.56
N ARG A 203 6.44 11.52 -14.04
CA ARG A 203 5.21 11.89 -14.75
C ARG A 203 5.61 12.65 -16.02
N LYS A 204 5.05 12.31 -17.17
CA LYS A 204 5.28 13.04 -18.43
C LYS A 204 4.74 14.46 -18.22
N GLY A 205 5.63 15.43 -18.03
CA GLY A 205 5.23 16.83 -18.04
C GLY A 205 5.88 17.80 -17.06
N SER A 206 6.80 17.39 -16.17
CA SER A 206 7.48 18.37 -15.32
C SER A 206 9.01 18.33 -15.44
N THR A 207 9.57 19.45 -15.85
CA THR A 207 11.01 19.73 -15.82
C THR A 207 11.33 20.39 -14.49
N ALA A 208 11.72 19.61 -13.49
CA ALA A 208 12.09 20.15 -12.18
C ALA A 208 13.54 20.62 -12.12
N ARG A 209 13.75 21.78 -11.51
CA ARG A 209 15.06 22.35 -11.19
C ARG A 209 15.61 21.69 -9.93
N LYS A 210 16.87 21.19 -10.01
CA LYS A 210 17.63 20.72 -8.86
C LYS A 210 17.94 21.90 -7.91
N GLY A 211 17.47 21.81 -6.68
CA GLY A 211 17.83 22.71 -5.58
C GLY A 211 18.77 22.01 -4.60
N SER A 212 19.79 22.73 -4.16
CA SER A 212 20.91 22.27 -3.31
C SER A 212 20.49 21.91 -1.88
N LEU A 213 21.16 20.90 -1.33
CA LEU A 213 20.95 20.34 0.00
C LEU A 213 21.93 20.89 1.04
N SER A 214 21.45 21.31 2.17
CA SER A 214 22.00 21.05 3.50
C SER A 214 21.19 21.72 4.61
N ARG A 215 20.68 20.99 5.60
CA ARG A 215 20.50 21.44 6.99
C ARG A 215 19.89 20.40 7.92
N ARG A 216 20.56 20.13 9.02
CA ARG A 216 20.29 19.64 10.40
C ARG A 216 18.94 18.95 10.72
N GLU A 217 19.06 17.79 11.38
CA GLU A 217 18.03 16.78 11.71
C GLU A 217 16.78 17.25 12.49
N SER A 218 16.84 18.28 13.30
CA SER A 218 15.66 18.77 14.06
C SER A 218 14.68 19.58 13.20
N ASN A 219 15.16 20.25 12.14
CA ASN A 219 14.31 20.94 11.18
C ASN A 219 13.70 19.96 10.17
N ALA A 220 14.34 18.84 9.91
CA ALA A 220 13.89 17.84 8.94
C ALA A 220 12.54 17.21 9.34
N ARG A 221 12.31 16.92 10.64
CA ARG A 221 11.01 16.40 11.10
C ARG A 221 9.85 17.38 10.87
N HIS A 222 10.07 18.66 11.16
CA HIS A 222 9.04 19.68 10.94
C HIS A 222 8.79 19.92 9.44
N GLU A 223 9.85 19.99 8.64
CA GLU A 223 9.75 20.13 7.18
C GLU A 223 9.05 18.93 6.53
N ASN A 224 9.33 17.71 6.99
CA ASN A 224 8.67 16.51 6.51
C ASN A 224 7.18 16.50 6.86
N LEU A 225 6.80 16.91 8.07
CA LEU A 225 5.40 17.01 8.46
C LEU A 225 4.65 18.07 7.65
N VAL A 226 5.25 19.23 7.43
CA VAL A 226 4.68 20.30 6.59
C VAL A 226 4.50 19.80 5.15
N ARG A 227 5.48 19.08 4.61
CA ARG A 227 5.41 18.47 3.29
C ARG A 227 4.30 17.43 3.20
N ARG A 228 4.20 16.50 4.18
CA ARG A 228 3.12 15.50 4.19
C ARG A 228 1.74 16.13 4.23
N LYS A 229 1.55 17.20 4.99
CA LYS A 229 0.29 17.94 5.02
C LYS A 229 -0.10 18.55 3.67
N SER A 230 0.88 18.89 2.84
CA SER A 230 0.64 19.42 1.49
C SER A 230 0.48 18.31 0.42
N MET A 231 0.83 17.06 0.75
CA MET A 231 0.68 15.94 -0.15
C MET A 231 -0.76 15.43 -0.15
N LYS A 232 -1.14 14.84 -1.27
CA LYS A 232 -2.42 14.14 -1.40
C LYS A 232 -2.56 13.04 -0.34
N LEU A 233 -3.74 12.93 0.25
CA LEU A 233 -4.04 11.98 1.32
C LEU A 233 -3.11 12.10 2.54
N GLY A 234 -2.59 13.29 2.83
CA GLY A 234 -1.66 13.50 3.94
C GLY A 234 -0.36 12.71 3.81
N GLY A 235 0.07 12.42 2.58
CA GLY A 235 1.28 11.65 2.30
C GLY A 235 1.16 10.15 2.59
N MET A 236 -0.05 9.58 2.61
CA MET A 236 -0.26 8.14 2.69
C MET A 236 0.42 7.43 1.51
N ARG A 237 1.25 6.43 1.80
CA ARG A 237 1.80 5.57 0.75
C ARG A 237 0.68 4.71 0.18
N VAL A 238 0.45 4.81 -1.14
CA VAL A 238 -0.55 4.01 -1.85
C VAL A 238 0.15 3.10 -2.84
N ILE A 239 -0.06 1.80 -2.68
CA ILE A 239 0.51 0.77 -3.55
C ILE A 239 -0.63 0.00 -4.19
N THR A 240 -0.57 -0.14 -5.51
CA THR A 240 -1.43 -1.04 -6.27
C THR A 240 -0.56 -2.08 -6.96
N SER A 241 -0.97 -3.33 -6.96
CA SER A 241 -0.26 -4.40 -7.66
C SER A 241 -1.14 -5.03 -8.74
N GLY A 242 -0.49 -5.58 -9.76
CA GLY A 242 -1.14 -6.32 -10.83
C GLY A 242 -1.78 -7.62 -10.36
N GLY A 243 -1.61 -8.72 -11.09
CA GLY A 243 -2.18 -10.01 -10.70
C GLY A 243 -1.64 -10.55 -9.38
N THR A 244 -2.26 -11.59 -8.90
CA THR A 244 -2.11 -12.25 -7.60
C THR A 244 -0.67 -12.34 -7.07
N VAL A 245 0.28 -12.82 -7.89
CA VAL A 245 1.70 -12.97 -7.49
C VAL A 245 2.40 -11.62 -7.33
N SER A 246 1.91 -10.57 -7.99
CA SER A 246 2.46 -9.21 -7.85
C SER A 246 2.27 -8.63 -6.45
N GLY A 247 1.28 -9.15 -5.70
CA GLY A 247 1.08 -8.81 -4.29
C GLY A 247 2.26 -9.22 -3.40
N ILE A 248 2.94 -10.34 -3.73
CA ILE A 248 4.17 -10.78 -3.05
C ILE A 248 5.29 -9.76 -3.28
N ASP A 249 5.49 -9.34 -4.54
CA ASP A 249 6.53 -8.35 -4.91
C ASP A 249 6.30 -7.00 -4.22
N ALA A 250 5.04 -6.53 -4.21
CA ALA A 250 4.65 -5.30 -3.54
C ALA A 250 4.85 -5.39 -2.01
N SER A 251 4.63 -6.56 -1.42
CA SER A 251 4.84 -6.80 0.01
C SER A 251 6.32 -6.85 0.37
N LEU A 252 7.17 -7.43 -0.48
CA LEU A 252 8.63 -7.37 -0.33
C LEU A 252 9.13 -5.92 -0.40
N TYR A 253 8.55 -5.10 -1.30
CA TYR A 253 8.84 -3.66 -1.31
C TYR A 253 8.45 -3.01 0.03
N LEU A 254 7.29 -3.34 0.58
CA LEU A 254 6.86 -2.82 1.88
C LEU A 254 7.84 -3.19 2.99
N VAL A 255 8.28 -4.44 3.05
CA VAL A 255 9.30 -4.87 4.02
C VAL A 255 10.59 -4.06 3.83
N SER A 256 11.01 -3.82 2.58
CA SER A 256 12.22 -3.03 2.30
C SER A 256 12.09 -1.57 2.74
N ALA A 257 10.91 -0.99 2.59
CA ALA A 257 10.63 0.42 2.92
C ALA A 257 10.38 0.65 4.41
N LEU A 258 9.71 -0.30 5.07
CA LEU A 258 9.27 -0.15 6.46
C LEU A 258 10.24 -0.76 7.49
N VAL A 259 11.03 -1.76 7.09
CA VAL A 259 12.02 -2.43 7.94
C VAL A 259 13.42 -2.21 7.38
N SER A 260 13.83 -2.98 6.38
CA SER A 260 15.07 -2.77 5.63
C SER A 260 15.12 -3.62 4.35
N LEU A 261 15.99 -3.21 3.42
CA LEU A 261 16.23 -3.95 2.19
C LEU A 261 16.83 -5.34 2.47
N ASP A 262 17.66 -5.46 3.49
CA ASP A 262 18.30 -6.75 3.83
C ASP A 262 17.27 -7.72 4.42
N VAL A 263 16.32 -7.25 5.22
CA VAL A 263 15.19 -8.06 5.70
C VAL A 263 14.34 -8.53 4.52
N ALA A 264 14.00 -7.65 3.57
CA ALA A 264 13.22 -8.03 2.40
C ALA A 264 13.92 -9.11 1.54
N LYS A 265 15.24 -8.99 1.35
CA LYS A 265 16.05 -10.01 0.64
C LYS A 265 16.06 -11.35 1.39
N GLU A 266 16.18 -11.32 2.71
CA GLU A 266 16.18 -12.54 3.50
C GLU A 266 14.81 -13.23 3.46
N VAL A 267 13.70 -12.47 3.55
CA VAL A 267 12.35 -13.02 3.34
C VAL A 267 12.22 -13.66 1.95
N ALA A 268 12.64 -12.97 0.89
CA ALA A 268 12.61 -13.52 -0.46
C ALA A 268 13.46 -14.81 -0.58
N ARG A 269 14.63 -14.85 0.06
CA ARG A 269 15.49 -16.04 0.13
C ARG A 269 14.80 -17.21 0.86
N LEU A 270 14.17 -16.94 2.00
CA LEU A 270 13.43 -17.96 2.78
C LEU A 270 12.26 -18.55 1.97
N MET A 271 11.55 -17.69 1.27
CA MET A 271 10.44 -18.08 0.40
C MET A 271 10.91 -18.68 -0.94
N GLN A 272 12.21 -18.70 -1.22
CA GLN A 272 12.80 -19.07 -2.54
C GLN A 272 12.08 -18.33 -3.68
N TYR A 273 11.83 -17.05 -3.50
CA TYR A 273 11.08 -16.21 -4.42
C TYR A 273 11.97 -15.17 -5.09
N ASP A 274 11.89 -15.12 -6.43
CA ASP A 274 12.58 -14.10 -7.23
C ASP A 274 11.73 -12.82 -7.26
N TRP A 275 12.15 -11.83 -6.48
CA TRP A 275 11.47 -10.55 -6.36
C TRP A 275 11.55 -9.75 -7.67
N VAL A 276 10.39 -9.46 -8.26
CA VAL A 276 10.24 -8.69 -9.50
C VAL A 276 9.99 -7.22 -9.19
N LYS A 277 10.68 -6.35 -9.91
CA LYS A 277 10.63 -4.88 -9.73
C LYS A 277 9.28 -4.30 -10.09
N GLY A 278 8.86 -3.29 -9.30
CA GLY A 278 7.80 -2.38 -9.63
C GLY A 278 8.30 -0.96 -9.90
N VAL A 279 7.36 -0.03 -9.97
CA VAL A 279 7.61 1.37 -10.27
C VAL A 279 7.23 2.25 -9.10
N VAL A 280 8.10 3.21 -8.78
CA VAL A 280 7.77 4.32 -7.86
C VAL A 280 7.47 5.56 -8.69
N VAL A 281 6.30 6.15 -8.43
CA VAL A 281 5.86 7.39 -9.07
C VAL A 281 6.13 8.54 -8.13
N ASP A 282 6.98 9.47 -8.57
CA ASP A 282 7.22 10.72 -7.87
C ASP A 282 6.06 11.68 -8.19
N THR A 283 5.19 11.89 -7.21
CA THR A 283 4.02 12.77 -7.36
C THR A 283 4.34 14.22 -6.98
N ILE A 284 5.60 14.50 -6.68
CA ILE A 284 5.99 15.83 -6.19
C ILE A 284 6.83 16.55 -7.23
N ASP A 285 6.15 17.19 -8.12
CA ASP A 285 6.57 18.43 -8.75
C ASP A 285 5.29 19.21 -9.13
N VAL A 286 4.69 19.80 -8.13
CA VAL A 286 3.76 20.92 -8.27
C VAL A 286 4.37 22.12 -7.59
#